data_d29c60d6b42048f029738bebee155797
#
_entry.id   d29c60d6b42048f029738bebee155797
#
_cell.length_a   1.000
_cell.length_b   1.000
_cell.length_c   1.000
_cell.angle_alpha   90.00
_cell.angle_beta   90.00
_cell.angle_gamma   90.00
#
_symmetry.space_group_name_H-M   'P 1'
#
loop_
_entity.id
_entity.type
_entity.pdbx_description
1 polymer ?
#
loop_
_entity_poly.entity_id
_entity_poly.type
_entity_poly.pdbx_seq_one_letter_code
_entity_poly.pdbx_strand_id
1 'polypeptide(L)'
;MNSNKHVGVLVGGGPAPGINGVISALTLEARSRAHKVLGIYNGFEWLMKGEARQIRELDHNDISRSHFQGGSILNTSRANPTKKPEDLQRVLETLNKLGIGYLATIGGDDTMFAASQLAKLAAGQVRVCHVPKTIDNDLPLPGDIPTFGFETARQLGFELVHNLMEDSRTTGRWYFVVVMGRTAGHLALGIGKAAGATLTIIPEEFTGPVHLDAVCDILEGAILKRKALWNRADGVAIIAEGLLERVPAEELSRIEGVRIEHDSYGHLRLAELDLAYLLKTLVEHRFASRGSPVAVVHKNIGYEVRSAAPIAFDCEYVRSLGYGAVDFFLSANPELAKLNGALVCLIDGKLQYLDFADLLDSKTGKSRVRLVDVQKPAYKVAREYMIRLEKEDLEDAEKLGLLAEAASSQNQRCTPEDFRARFLHLVKG
;
A
#
# COMPACT_ATOMS: atom_id res chain seq x y z
N MET A 1 2.62 -23.79 32.97
CA MET A 1 2.06 -22.73 32.13
C MET A 1 0.87 -22.13 32.87
N ASN A 2 0.86 -20.79 33.09
CA ASN A 2 -0.25 -20.14 33.81
C ASN A 2 -1.53 -20.23 32.98
N SER A 3 -2.47 -21.09 33.39
CA SER A 3 -3.74 -21.36 32.68
C SER A 3 -4.74 -20.21 32.67
N ASN A 4 -4.39 -19.03 33.16
CA ASN A 4 -5.30 -17.88 33.33
C ASN A 4 -5.01 -16.66 32.47
N LYS A 5 -4.08 -16.76 31.50
CA LYS A 5 -3.79 -15.62 30.62
C LYS A 5 -4.79 -15.56 29.46
N HIS A 6 -5.40 -14.40 29.24
CA HIS A 6 -6.29 -14.15 28.11
C HIS A 6 -5.51 -13.75 26.85
N VAL A 7 -6.09 -13.99 25.70
CA VAL A 7 -5.61 -13.50 24.41
C VAL A 7 -6.35 -12.21 24.07
N GLY A 8 -5.63 -11.11 23.92
CA GLY A 8 -6.15 -9.86 23.38
C GLY A 8 -5.93 -9.78 21.88
N VAL A 9 -6.85 -9.18 21.15
CA VAL A 9 -6.69 -8.86 19.73
C VAL A 9 -7.14 -7.44 19.45
N LEU A 10 -6.32 -6.70 18.72
CA LEU A 10 -6.63 -5.34 18.28
C LEU A 10 -6.22 -5.10 16.82
N VAL A 11 -6.84 -4.08 16.20
CA VAL A 11 -6.59 -3.69 14.81
C VAL A 11 -6.15 -2.24 14.75
N GLY A 12 -4.97 -1.97 14.17
CA GLY A 12 -4.44 -0.62 13.97
C GLY A 12 -4.30 -0.23 12.50
N GLY A 13 -4.27 1.07 12.25
CA GLY A 13 -4.14 1.65 10.92
C GLY A 13 -5.43 1.68 10.12
N GLY A 14 -5.34 1.76 8.79
CA GLY A 14 -6.49 1.68 7.90
C GLY A 14 -7.05 0.26 7.77
N PRO A 15 -8.29 0.07 7.27
CA PRO A 15 -8.81 -1.26 6.97
C PRO A 15 -8.06 -1.93 5.83
N ALA A 16 -8.13 -3.26 5.79
CA ALA A 16 -7.71 -4.08 4.66
C ALA A 16 -8.57 -5.34 4.59
N PRO A 17 -8.80 -5.91 3.41
CA PRO A 17 -9.54 -7.16 3.26
C PRO A 17 -8.87 -8.31 4.04
N GLY A 18 -9.66 -9.08 4.80
CA GLY A 18 -9.17 -10.22 5.56
C GLY A 18 -9.00 -10.01 7.06
N ILE A 19 -9.10 -8.79 7.59
CA ILE A 19 -8.99 -8.52 9.05
C ILE A 19 -9.89 -9.44 9.87
N ASN A 20 -11.16 -9.54 9.50
CA ASN A 20 -12.13 -10.37 10.21
C ASN A 20 -11.79 -11.86 10.12
N GLY A 21 -11.13 -12.30 9.05
CA GLY A 21 -10.62 -13.66 8.90
C GLY A 21 -9.51 -13.99 9.90
N VAL A 22 -8.58 -13.05 10.14
CA VAL A 22 -7.55 -13.18 11.19
C VAL A 22 -8.22 -13.27 12.57
N ILE A 23 -9.12 -12.33 12.87
CA ILE A 23 -9.84 -12.31 14.17
C ILE A 23 -10.59 -13.63 14.39
N SER A 24 -11.28 -14.13 13.36
CA SER A 24 -12.03 -15.38 13.40
C SER A 24 -11.11 -16.58 13.68
N ALA A 25 -10.06 -16.74 12.89
CA ALA A 25 -9.14 -17.87 13.02
C ALA A 25 -8.42 -17.88 14.38
N LEU A 26 -7.93 -16.71 14.81
CA LEU A 26 -7.31 -16.54 16.11
C LEU A 26 -8.28 -16.89 17.25
N THR A 27 -9.54 -16.43 17.16
CA THR A 27 -10.56 -16.69 18.20
C THR A 27 -10.88 -18.17 18.29
N LEU A 28 -11.08 -18.85 17.13
CA LEU A 28 -11.34 -20.29 17.09
C LEU A 28 -10.20 -21.08 17.72
N GLU A 29 -8.97 -20.79 17.32
CA GLU A 29 -7.79 -21.53 17.78
C GLU A 29 -7.51 -21.28 19.27
N ALA A 30 -7.59 -20.05 19.75
CA ALA A 30 -7.37 -19.73 21.17
C ALA A 30 -8.43 -20.39 22.05
N ARG A 31 -9.70 -20.37 21.63
CA ARG A 31 -10.79 -21.00 22.39
C ARG A 31 -10.70 -22.53 22.37
N SER A 32 -10.27 -23.14 21.28
CA SER A 32 -10.03 -24.61 21.24
C SER A 32 -8.94 -25.05 22.22
N ARG A 33 -8.01 -24.15 22.55
CA ARG A 33 -6.98 -24.34 23.58
C ARG A 33 -7.36 -23.78 24.96
N ALA A 34 -8.65 -23.58 25.24
CA ALA A 34 -9.24 -23.14 26.50
C ALA A 34 -8.81 -21.73 26.95
N HIS A 35 -8.45 -20.84 26.02
CA HIS A 35 -8.18 -19.44 26.31
C HIS A 35 -9.37 -18.54 25.95
N LYS A 36 -9.65 -17.56 26.80
CA LYS A 36 -10.58 -16.48 26.47
C LYS A 36 -9.94 -15.51 25.49
N VAL A 37 -10.74 -14.99 24.55
CA VAL A 37 -10.30 -13.98 23.59
C VAL A 37 -11.03 -12.68 23.86
N LEU A 38 -10.27 -11.60 24.02
CA LEU A 38 -10.75 -10.25 24.28
C LEU A 38 -10.48 -9.37 23.04
N GLY A 39 -11.54 -9.03 22.33
CA GLY A 39 -11.49 -8.09 21.23
C GLY A 39 -11.44 -6.66 21.75
N ILE A 40 -10.43 -5.90 21.35
CA ILE A 40 -10.18 -4.54 21.78
C ILE A 40 -10.59 -3.59 20.65
N TYR A 41 -11.61 -2.77 20.90
CA TYR A 41 -12.12 -1.81 19.92
C TYR A 41 -11.17 -0.64 19.69
N ASN A 42 -11.12 -0.15 18.45
CA ASN A 42 -10.37 1.04 18.04
C ASN A 42 -8.85 0.94 18.35
N GLY A 43 -8.25 -0.23 18.16
CA GLY A 43 -6.81 -0.42 18.30
C GLY A 43 -6.28 -0.06 19.70
N PHE A 44 -5.24 0.78 19.75
CA PHE A 44 -4.64 1.22 21.02
C PHE A 44 -5.38 2.35 21.72
N GLU A 45 -6.39 2.96 21.09
CA GLU A 45 -7.00 4.20 21.58
C GLU A 45 -7.46 4.14 23.05
N TRP A 46 -8.23 3.13 23.39
CA TRP A 46 -8.81 3.01 24.74
C TRP A 46 -7.81 2.44 25.75
N LEU A 47 -6.89 1.60 25.30
CA LEU A 47 -5.79 1.13 26.14
C LEU A 47 -4.89 2.28 26.61
N MET A 48 -4.58 3.24 25.74
CA MET A 48 -3.83 4.46 26.07
C MET A 48 -4.56 5.34 27.08
N LYS A 49 -5.90 5.29 27.13
CA LYS A 49 -6.72 6.03 28.09
C LYS A 49 -6.91 5.27 29.41
N GLY A 50 -6.42 4.02 29.51
CA GLY A 50 -6.62 3.16 30.66
C GLY A 50 -8.05 2.61 30.81
N GLU A 51 -8.83 2.65 29.71
CA GLU A 51 -10.25 2.28 29.71
C GLU A 51 -10.47 0.83 29.26
N ALA A 52 -11.18 0.06 30.09
CA ALA A 52 -11.52 -1.34 29.83
C ALA A 52 -12.94 -1.54 29.25
N ARG A 53 -13.75 -0.47 29.09
CA ARG A 53 -15.15 -0.58 28.66
C ARG A 53 -15.32 -0.93 27.17
N GLN A 54 -14.30 -0.66 26.38
CA GLN A 54 -14.29 -0.87 24.92
C GLN A 54 -13.64 -2.22 24.57
N ILE A 55 -13.99 -3.25 25.33
CA ILE A 55 -13.48 -4.61 25.19
C ILE A 55 -14.63 -5.58 25.24
N ARG A 56 -14.60 -6.55 24.33
CA ARG A 56 -15.62 -7.59 24.23
C ARG A 56 -14.96 -8.97 24.27
N GLU A 57 -15.47 -9.89 25.08
CA GLU A 57 -15.12 -11.30 24.96
C GLU A 57 -15.72 -11.83 23.65
N LEU A 58 -14.86 -12.41 22.79
CA LEU A 58 -15.26 -12.94 21.48
C LEU A 58 -15.58 -14.44 21.62
N ASP A 59 -16.71 -14.82 21.04
CA ASP A 59 -17.14 -16.21 20.94
C ASP A 59 -17.46 -16.64 19.50
N HIS A 60 -17.99 -17.84 19.32
CA HIS A 60 -18.34 -18.38 18.01
C HIS A 60 -19.44 -17.56 17.30
N ASN A 61 -20.36 -16.94 18.03
CA ASN A 61 -21.43 -16.14 17.45
C ASN A 61 -20.88 -14.83 16.85
N ASP A 62 -19.91 -14.23 17.55
CA ASP A 62 -19.30 -12.98 17.13
C ASP A 62 -18.52 -13.11 15.81
N ILE A 63 -17.89 -14.26 15.62
CA ILE A 63 -17.01 -14.52 14.47
C ILE A 63 -17.68 -15.34 13.36
N SER A 64 -18.90 -15.83 13.61
CA SER A 64 -19.64 -16.63 12.64
C SER A 64 -19.87 -15.83 11.35
N ARG A 65 -19.36 -16.34 10.23
CA ARG A 65 -19.42 -15.71 8.90
C ARG A 65 -18.76 -14.33 8.77
N SER A 66 -18.08 -13.83 9.81
CA SER A 66 -17.39 -12.52 9.72
C SER A 66 -16.19 -12.55 8.78
N HIS A 67 -15.57 -13.71 8.58
CA HIS A 67 -14.36 -13.88 7.77
C HIS A 67 -14.54 -13.56 6.27
N PHE A 68 -15.77 -13.49 5.76
CA PHE A 68 -16.07 -13.04 4.39
C PHE A 68 -16.27 -11.52 4.28
N GLN A 69 -16.36 -10.81 5.40
CA GLN A 69 -16.71 -9.41 5.40
C GLN A 69 -15.47 -8.54 5.34
N GLY A 70 -15.54 -7.47 4.55
CA GLY A 70 -14.56 -6.40 4.58
C GLY A 70 -14.64 -5.59 5.89
N GLY A 71 -13.70 -4.66 6.07
CA GLY A 71 -13.63 -3.86 7.28
C GLY A 71 -13.18 -4.65 8.51
N SER A 72 -13.59 -4.21 9.70
CA SER A 72 -13.21 -4.81 10.98
C SER A 72 -14.38 -4.80 11.97
N ILE A 73 -14.71 -5.97 12.55
CA ILE A 73 -15.70 -6.08 13.64
C ILE A 73 -15.25 -5.42 14.95
N LEU A 74 -13.94 -5.12 15.08
CA LEU A 74 -13.36 -4.40 16.21
C LEU A 74 -13.06 -2.94 15.91
N ASN A 75 -13.54 -2.42 14.77
CA ASN A 75 -13.12 -1.14 14.24
C ASN A 75 -11.59 -1.08 14.06
N THR A 76 -11.06 0.12 13.84
CA THR A 76 -9.63 0.38 13.76
C THR A 76 -9.34 1.83 14.12
N SER A 77 -8.12 2.14 14.52
CA SER A 77 -7.69 3.52 14.74
C SER A 77 -6.22 3.73 14.38
N ARG A 78 -5.85 5.01 14.23
CA ARG A 78 -4.46 5.45 14.09
C ARG A 78 -3.88 5.96 15.42
N ALA A 79 -4.40 5.48 16.57
CA ALA A 79 -3.86 5.80 17.87
C ALA A 79 -2.44 5.24 18.01
N ASN A 80 -1.51 6.12 18.36
CA ASN A 80 -0.08 5.79 18.42
C ASN A 80 0.43 5.89 19.87
N PRO A 81 0.61 4.75 20.56
CA PRO A 81 1.07 4.73 21.96
C PRO A 81 2.57 5.06 22.11
N THR A 82 3.33 5.13 21.00
CA THR A 82 4.77 5.36 21.06
C THR A 82 5.15 6.84 21.04
N LYS A 83 4.19 7.75 20.88
CA LYS A 83 4.43 9.20 20.93
C LYS A 83 4.87 9.67 22.31
N LYS A 84 4.36 9.05 23.35
CA LYS A 84 4.68 9.36 24.75
C LYS A 84 4.94 8.08 25.51
N PRO A 85 6.04 7.99 26.27
CA PRO A 85 6.33 6.81 27.08
C PRO A 85 5.21 6.43 28.05
N GLU A 86 4.49 7.43 28.59
CA GLU A 86 3.39 7.24 29.52
C GLU A 86 2.20 6.53 28.87
N ASP A 87 1.95 6.76 27.58
CA ASP A 87 0.86 6.11 26.85
C ASP A 87 1.16 4.62 26.68
N LEU A 88 2.40 4.26 26.32
CA LEU A 88 2.81 2.87 26.18
C LEU A 88 2.78 2.13 27.51
N GLN A 89 3.23 2.79 28.60
CA GLN A 89 3.16 2.26 29.95
C GLN A 89 1.70 2.00 30.36
N ARG A 90 0.79 2.94 30.08
CA ARG A 90 -0.63 2.79 30.39
C ARG A 90 -1.29 1.67 29.59
N VAL A 91 -0.88 1.45 28.34
CA VAL A 91 -1.30 0.28 27.55
C VAL A 91 -0.92 -1.01 28.29
N LEU A 92 0.33 -1.15 28.72
CA LEU A 92 0.79 -2.35 29.45
C LEU A 92 0.01 -2.57 30.75
N GLU A 93 -0.20 -1.52 31.54
CA GLU A 93 -0.96 -1.58 32.79
C GLU A 93 -2.41 -2.01 32.55
N THR A 94 -3.03 -1.50 31.46
CA THR A 94 -4.41 -1.86 31.11
C THR A 94 -4.51 -3.32 30.67
N LEU A 95 -3.57 -3.81 29.89
CA LEU A 95 -3.49 -5.22 29.50
C LEU A 95 -3.35 -6.12 30.73
N ASN A 96 -2.48 -5.76 31.67
CA ASN A 96 -2.29 -6.51 32.91
C ASN A 96 -3.56 -6.54 33.76
N LYS A 97 -4.28 -5.41 33.94
CA LYS A 97 -5.57 -5.35 34.63
C LYS A 97 -6.64 -6.26 34.02
N LEU A 98 -6.59 -6.45 32.71
CA LEU A 98 -7.51 -7.31 31.96
C LEU A 98 -7.08 -8.78 31.95
N GLY A 99 -5.95 -9.13 32.56
CA GLY A 99 -5.41 -10.49 32.53
C GLY A 99 -4.92 -10.93 31.15
N ILE A 100 -4.66 -9.98 30.22
CA ILE A 100 -4.17 -10.26 28.88
C ILE A 100 -2.66 -10.53 28.97
N GLY A 101 -2.27 -11.77 28.77
CA GLY A 101 -0.87 -12.19 28.72
C GLY A 101 -0.35 -12.48 27.30
N TYR A 102 -1.25 -12.46 26.34
CA TYR A 102 -0.97 -12.66 24.91
C TYR A 102 -1.70 -11.60 24.11
N LEU A 103 -1.01 -10.84 23.27
CA LEU A 103 -1.60 -9.78 22.48
C LEU A 103 -1.31 -9.98 21.00
N ALA A 104 -2.34 -10.21 20.19
CA ALA A 104 -2.27 -10.15 18.75
C ALA A 104 -2.56 -8.73 18.27
N THR A 105 -1.64 -8.14 17.51
CA THR A 105 -1.84 -6.85 16.86
C THR A 105 -1.94 -7.06 15.36
N ILE A 106 -3.01 -6.54 14.74
CA ILE A 106 -3.24 -6.63 13.30
C ILE A 106 -3.04 -5.24 12.71
N GLY A 107 -2.03 -5.06 11.84
CA GLY A 107 -1.77 -3.71 11.33
C GLY A 107 -0.61 -3.60 10.35
N GLY A 108 -0.35 -2.37 9.90
CA GLY A 108 0.78 -2.00 9.07
C GLY A 108 2.04 -1.67 9.89
N ASP A 109 2.97 -0.96 9.27
CA ASP A 109 4.28 -0.56 9.80
C ASP A 109 4.20 0.16 11.15
N ASP A 110 3.34 1.16 11.29
CA ASP A 110 3.15 1.91 12.53
C ASP A 110 2.65 1.02 13.68
N THR A 111 1.71 0.11 13.36
CA THR A 111 1.17 -0.83 14.36
C THR A 111 2.20 -1.88 14.74
N MET A 112 3.00 -2.34 13.78
CA MET A 112 4.12 -3.25 14.03
C MET A 112 5.18 -2.59 14.91
N PHE A 113 5.53 -1.35 14.64
CA PHE A 113 6.44 -0.59 15.48
C PHE A 113 5.91 -0.46 16.92
N ALA A 114 4.64 -0.08 17.10
CA ALA A 114 4.02 0.00 18.41
C ALA A 114 4.03 -1.36 19.15
N ALA A 115 3.75 -2.46 18.42
CA ALA A 115 3.81 -3.82 18.95
C ALA A 115 5.22 -4.19 19.41
N SER A 116 6.26 -3.82 18.65
CA SER A 116 7.66 -4.06 19.00
C SER A 116 8.09 -3.35 20.27
N GLN A 117 7.70 -2.06 20.40
CA GLN A 117 8.00 -1.28 21.61
C GLN A 117 7.26 -1.81 22.84
N LEU A 118 5.99 -2.23 22.66
CA LEU A 118 5.22 -2.87 23.73
C LEU A 118 5.83 -4.20 24.18
N ALA A 119 6.25 -5.05 23.24
CA ALA A 119 6.91 -6.33 23.55
C ALA A 119 8.19 -6.12 24.35
N LYS A 120 8.99 -5.10 23.97
CA LYS A 120 10.19 -4.71 24.68
C LYS A 120 9.90 -4.23 26.09
N LEU A 121 8.91 -3.34 26.26
CA LEU A 121 8.52 -2.80 27.58
C LEU A 121 7.94 -3.89 28.49
N ALA A 122 7.11 -4.77 27.93
CA ALA A 122 6.44 -5.84 28.69
C ALA A 122 7.41 -6.93 29.18
N ALA A 123 8.61 -7.08 28.57
CA ALA A 123 9.66 -8.00 29.01
C ALA A 123 9.14 -9.41 29.36
N GLY A 124 8.23 -9.96 28.52
CA GLY A 124 7.63 -11.30 28.70
C GLY A 124 6.37 -11.35 29.59
N GLN A 125 5.96 -10.27 30.27
CA GLN A 125 4.69 -10.21 30.99
C GLN A 125 3.52 -10.38 29.99
N VAL A 126 3.59 -9.70 28.85
CA VAL A 126 2.69 -9.84 27.70
C VAL A 126 3.53 -10.23 26.49
N ARG A 127 3.23 -11.38 25.89
CA ARG A 127 3.84 -11.78 24.60
C ARG A 127 3.03 -11.18 23.47
N VAL A 128 3.70 -10.59 22.46
CA VAL A 128 3.05 -9.86 21.37
C VAL A 128 3.30 -10.56 20.05
N CYS A 129 2.23 -10.89 19.31
CA CYS A 129 2.34 -11.37 17.93
C CYS A 129 1.71 -10.35 16.98
N HIS A 130 2.48 -9.90 16.00
CA HIS A 130 1.99 -8.99 14.98
C HIS A 130 1.61 -9.75 13.71
N VAL A 131 0.40 -9.48 13.21
CA VAL A 131 -0.11 -10.01 11.94
C VAL A 131 -0.02 -8.90 10.88
N PRO A 132 0.79 -9.09 9.82
CA PRO A 132 1.11 -8.04 8.86
C PRO A 132 -0.07 -7.73 7.94
N LYS A 133 -0.68 -6.56 8.11
CA LYS A 133 -1.87 -6.08 7.42
C LYS A 133 -1.57 -4.78 6.69
N THR A 134 -1.53 -4.82 5.36
CA THR A 134 -1.53 -3.62 4.51
C THR A 134 -1.88 -4.00 3.08
N ILE A 135 -2.61 -3.12 2.39
CA ILE A 135 -2.81 -3.25 0.93
C ILE A 135 -1.61 -2.73 0.14
N ASP A 136 -0.70 -2.01 0.79
CA ASP A 136 0.44 -1.35 0.16
C ASP A 136 1.60 -2.33 -0.11
N ASN A 137 1.58 -3.50 0.55
CA ASN A 137 2.60 -4.54 0.44
C ASN A 137 4.01 -4.08 0.83
N ASP A 138 4.10 -3.13 1.74
CA ASP A 138 5.29 -2.36 2.10
C ASP A 138 6.00 -2.84 3.39
N LEU A 139 5.45 -3.84 4.08
CA LEU A 139 6.10 -4.42 5.25
C LEU A 139 7.32 -5.28 4.86
N PRO A 140 8.38 -5.32 5.71
CA PRO A 140 9.65 -5.98 5.41
C PRO A 140 9.57 -7.51 5.55
N LEU A 141 8.61 -8.14 4.86
CA LEU A 141 8.50 -9.58 4.78
C LEU A 141 9.58 -10.17 3.87
N PRO A 142 10.11 -11.37 4.17
CA PRO A 142 11.11 -12.02 3.34
C PRO A 142 10.59 -12.38 1.95
N GLY A 143 11.45 -12.29 0.96
CA GLY A 143 11.10 -12.63 -0.43
C GLY A 143 10.00 -11.72 -0.99
N ASP A 144 9.15 -12.31 -1.81
CA ASP A 144 8.02 -11.61 -2.45
C ASP A 144 6.66 -11.98 -1.82
N ILE A 145 6.67 -12.38 -0.52
CA ILE A 145 5.45 -12.77 0.21
C ILE A 145 4.54 -11.54 0.34
N PRO A 146 3.27 -11.63 -0.10
CA PRO A 146 2.35 -10.53 0.05
C PRO A 146 1.91 -10.35 1.51
N THR A 147 1.64 -9.11 1.90
CA THR A 147 0.85 -8.81 3.10
C THR A 147 -0.61 -9.13 2.83
N PHE A 148 -1.35 -9.57 3.83
CA PHE A 148 -2.77 -9.85 3.58
C PHE A 148 -3.56 -8.57 3.29
N GLY A 149 -4.55 -8.71 2.42
CA GLY A 149 -5.35 -7.62 1.88
C GLY A 149 -4.81 -7.02 0.58
N PHE A 150 -3.52 -7.20 0.28
CA PHE A 150 -2.91 -6.73 -0.96
C PHE A 150 -3.51 -7.44 -2.19
N GLU A 151 -3.65 -8.76 -2.16
CA GLU A 151 -4.16 -9.52 -3.30
C GLU A 151 -5.62 -9.19 -3.62
N THR A 152 -6.45 -9.01 -2.60
CA THR A 152 -7.84 -8.55 -2.80
C THR A 152 -7.88 -7.12 -3.38
N ALA A 153 -7.08 -6.21 -2.84
CA ALA A 153 -7.02 -4.84 -3.33
C ALA A 153 -6.53 -4.80 -4.78
N ARG A 154 -5.52 -5.62 -5.13
CA ARG A 154 -5.01 -5.77 -6.49
C ARG A 154 -6.06 -6.32 -7.44
N GLN A 155 -6.81 -7.35 -7.03
CA GLN A 155 -7.87 -7.95 -7.85
C GLN A 155 -8.98 -6.95 -8.15
N LEU A 156 -9.48 -6.26 -7.14
CA LEU A 156 -10.53 -5.26 -7.34
C LEU A 156 -10.03 -4.08 -8.19
N GLY A 157 -8.81 -3.62 -7.93
CA GLY A 157 -8.18 -2.58 -8.75
C GLY A 157 -8.00 -3.00 -10.21
N PHE A 158 -7.61 -4.25 -10.45
CA PHE A 158 -7.55 -4.84 -11.79
C PHE A 158 -8.91 -4.79 -12.50
N GLU A 159 -9.99 -5.21 -11.86
CA GLU A 159 -11.34 -5.19 -12.44
C GLU A 159 -11.79 -3.78 -12.80
N LEU A 160 -11.54 -2.81 -11.92
CA LEU A 160 -11.85 -1.41 -12.18
C LEU A 160 -11.05 -0.86 -13.37
N VAL A 161 -9.76 -1.12 -13.42
CA VAL A 161 -8.89 -0.64 -14.52
C VAL A 161 -9.22 -1.31 -15.83
N HIS A 162 -9.53 -2.60 -15.83
CA HIS A 162 -9.96 -3.32 -17.02
C HIS A 162 -11.22 -2.69 -17.66
N ASN A 163 -12.20 -2.31 -16.84
CA ASN A 163 -13.37 -1.60 -17.30
C ASN A 163 -13.03 -0.20 -17.86
N LEU A 164 -12.11 0.52 -17.21
CA LEU A 164 -11.64 1.82 -17.70
C LEU A 164 -10.88 1.72 -19.01
N MET A 165 -10.14 0.64 -19.24
CA MET A 165 -9.46 0.41 -20.52
C MET A 165 -10.45 0.22 -21.66
N GLU A 166 -11.56 -0.47 -21.41
CA GLU A 166 -12.61 -0.65 -22.43
C GLU A 166 -13.37 0.66 -22.72
N ASP A 167 -13.66 1.46 -21.67
CA ASP A 167 -14.23 2.79 -21.86
C ASP A 167 -13.27 3.74 -22.60
N SER A 168 -11.99 3.72 -22.23
CA SER A 168 -10.92 4.47 -22.91
C SER A 168 -10.87 4.17 -24.40
N ARG A 169 -10.87 2.89 -24.76
CA ARG A 169 -10.87 2.43 -26.14
C ARG A 169 -12.11 2.88 -26.92
N THR A 170 -13.29 2.79 -26.27
CA THR A 170 -14.59 3.12 -26.88
C THR A 170 -14.74 4.61 -27.13
N THR A 171 -14.23 5.44 -26.21
CA THR A 171 -14.45 6.89 -26.23
C THR A 171 -13.25 7.68 -26.81
N GLY A 172 -12.13 7.02 -27.06
CA GLY A 172 -10.92 7.65 -27.60
C GLY A 172 -10.27 8.66 -26.66
N ARG A 173 -10.29 8.42 -25.35
CA ARG A 173 -9.74 9.32 -24.33
C ARG A 173 -8.75 8.61 -23.40
N TRP A 174 -7.94 9.39 -22.69
CA TRP A 174 -7.02 8.88 -21.68
C TRP A 174 -7.65 8.87 -20.28
N TYR A 175 -7.22 7.89 -19.48
CA TYR A 175 -7.48 7.86 -18.05
C TYR A 175 -6.16 7.96 -17.29
N PHE A 176 -6.08 8.90 -16.36
CA PHE A 176 -5.00 8.95 -15.37
C PHE A 176 -5.58 8.45 -14.04
N VAL A 177 -5.10 7.29 -13.62
CA VAL A 177 -5.64 6.55 -12.47
C VAL A 177 -4.58 6.54 -11.37
N VAL A 178 -4.78 7.32 -10.33
CA VAL A 178 -3.91 7.30 -9.15
C VAL A 178 -4.36 6.18 -8.22
N VAL A 179 -3.41 5.35 -7.81
CA VAL A 179 -3.65 4.20 -6.95
C VAL A 179 -3.00 4.44 -5.60
N MET A 180 -3.77 4.23 -4.52
CA MET A 180 -3.29 4.26 -3.14
C MET A 180 -2.15 3.26 -2.93
N GLY A 181 -1.19 3.57 -2.05
CA GLY A 181 -0.04 2.71 -1.78
C GLY A 181 1.04 3.39 -0.93
N ARG A 182 0.77 4.59 -0.41
CA ARG A 182 1.74 5.39 0.36
C ARG A 182 3.07 5.52 -0.41
N THR A 183 4.20 5.26 0.26
CA THR A 183 5.56 5.38 -0.33
C THR A 183 5.89 4.33 -1.39
N ALA A 184 5.20 3.18 -1.38
CA ALA A 184 5.55 2.03 -2.22
C ALA A 184 4.64 1.88 -3.44
N GLY A 185 5.21 1.56 -4.59
CA GLY A 185 4.50 1.38 -5.86
C GLY A 185 3.91 -0.02 -6.10
N HIS A 186 3.95 -0.93 -5.12
CA HIS A 186 3.55 -2.33 -5.30
C HIS A 186 2.11 -2.49 -5.81
N LEU A 187 1.15 -1.78 -5.22
CA LEU A 187 -0.25 -1.92 -5.60
C LEU A 187 -0.51 -1.36 -6.99
N ALA A 188 0.02 -0.17 -7.29
CA ALA A 188 -0.08 0.44 -8.63
C ALA A 188 0.55 -0.45 -9.71
N LEU A 189 1.76 -0.97 -9.46
CA LEU A 189 2.45 -1.88 -10.37
C LEU A 189 1.68 -3.18 -10.55
N GLY A 190 1.17 -3.76 -9.45
CA GLY A 190 0.41 -5.01 -9.47
C GLY A 190 -0.88 -4.89 -10.28
N ILE A 191 -1.63 -3.82 -10.09
CA ILE A 191 -2.86 -3.52 -10.84
C ILE A 191 -2.54 -3.25 -12.31
N GLY A 192 -1.59 -2.36 -12.58
CA GLY A 192 -1.24 -1.96 -13.95
C GLY A 192 -0.71 -3.11 -14.78
N LYS A 193 0.16 -3.95 -14.20
CA LYS A 193 0.69 -5.15 -14.84
C LYS A 193 -0.40 -6.19 -15.12
N ALA A 194 -1.29 -6.44 -14.14
CA ALA A 194 -2.36 -7.41 -14.30
C ALA A 194 -3.38 -6.98 -15.37
N ALA A 195 -3.74 -5.69 -15.41
CA ALA A 195 -4.67 -5.15 -16.39
C ALA A 195 -4.05 -4.96 -17.78
N GLY A 196 -2.74 -4.96 -17.92
CA GLY A 196 -2.07 -4.56 -19.16
C GLY A 196 -2.30 -3.07 -19.47
N ALA A 197 -2.29 -2.22 -18.43
CA ALA A 197 -2.46 -0.79 -18.59
C ALA A 197 -1.41 -0.20 -19.54
N THR A 198 -1.76 0.88 -20.23
CA THR A 198 -0.87 1.51 -21.23
C THR A 198 0.50 1.85 -20.65
N LEU A 199 0.52 2.38 -19.44
CA LEU A 199 1.74 2.53 -18.65
C LEU A 199 1.42 2.54 -17.15
N THR A 200 2.44 2.29 -16.33
CA THR A 200 2.41 2.45 -14.88
C THR A 200 3.62 3.27 -14.45
N ILE A 201 3.44 4.21 -13.54
CA ILE A 201 4.49 5.06 -12.98
C ILE A 201 4.53 4.86 -11.47
N ILE A 202 5.70 4.48 -10.95
CA ILE A 202 5.91 4.23 -9.52
C ILE A 202 7.07 5.08 -9.00
N PRO A 203 7.10 5.44 -7.71
CA PRO A 203 8.15 6.30 -7.17
C PRO A 203 9.54 5.68 -7.25
N GLU A 204 9.65 4.35 -7.21
CA GLU A 204 10.93 3.64 -7.23
C GLU A 204 11.70 3.75 -8.56
N GLU A 205 11.06 4.21 -9.62
CA GLU A 205 11.71 4.48 -10.90
C GLU A 205 12.63 5.70 -10.87
N PHE A 206 12.43 6.58 -9.90
CA PHE A 206 13.14 7.85 -9.83
C PHE A 206 14.28 7.80 -8.79
N THR A 207 15.41 8.38 -9.14
CA THR A 207 16.53 8.59 -8.21
C THR A 207 16.45 10.03 -7.65
N GLY A 208 16.13 10.18 -6.35
CA GLY A 208 15.98 11.51 -5.74
C GLY A 208 14.56 12.10 -5.80
N PRO A 209 14.40 13.44 -5.70
CA PRO A 209 13.10 14.11 -5.80
C PRO A 209 12.39 13.82 -7.12
N VAL A 210 11.07 13.77 -7.09
CA VAL A 210 10.22 13.61 -8.27
C VAL A 210 9.63 14.96 -8.64
N HIS A 211 9.95 15.46 -9.82
CA HIS A 211 9.34 16.68 -10.34
C HIS A 211 8.10 16.35 -11.16
N LEU A 212 7.00 17.07 -10.95
CA LEU A 212 5.75 16.87 -11.69
C LEU A 212 5.93 17.02 -13.20
N ASP A 213 6.83 17.89 -13.63
CA ASP A 213 7.18 18.06 -15.04
C ASP A 213 7.75 16.78 -15.65
N ALA A 214 8.61 16.06 -14.93
CA ALA A 214 9.16 14.77 -15.41
C ALA A 214 8.07 13.70 -15.54
N VAL A 215 7.12 13.66 -14.58
CA VAL A 215 5.96 12.75 -14.67
C VAL A 215 5.07 13.12 -15.88
N CYS A 216 4.83 14.43 -16.09
CA CYS A 216 4.10 14.92 -17.26
C CYS A 216 4.80 14.57 -18.56
N ASP A 217 6.13 14.65 -18.64
CA ASP A 217 6.90 14.28 -19.84
C ASP A 217 6.75 12.79 -20.17
N ILE A 218 6.74 11.90 -19.17
CA ILE A 218 6.47 10.47 -19.36
C ILE A 218 5.07 10.25 -19.93
N LEU A 219 4.05 10.90 -19.33
CA LEU A 219 2.65 10.80 -19.78
C LEU A 219 2.47 11.34 -21.19
N GLU A 220 3.03 12.51 -21.47
CA GLU A 220 3.00 13.15 -22.78
C GLU A 220 3.71 12.30 -23.84
N GLY A 221 4.88 11.78 -23.54
CA GLY A 221 5.63 10.89 -24.42
C GLY A 221 4.84 9.62 -24.78
N ALA A 222 4.14 9.03 -23.81
CA ALA A 222 3.28 7.87 -24.04
C ALA A 222 2.08 8.20 -24.94
N ILE A 223 1.43 9.34 -24.73
CA ILE A 223 0.30 9.82 -25.54
C ILE A 223 0.76 10.03 -26.98
N LEU A 224 1.87 10.74 -27.19
CA LEU A 224 2.43 11.03 -28.50
C LEU A 224 2.86 9.77 -29.22
N LYS A 225 3.56 8.86 -28.55
CA LYS A 225 4.00 7.58 -29.13
C LYS A 225 2.82 6.73 -29.57
N ARG A 226 1.79 6.62 -28.74
CA ARG A 226 0.59 5.83 -29.06
C ARG A 226 -0.18 6.41 -30.25
N LYS A 227 -0.27 7.74 -30.32
CA LYS A 227 -0.86 8.46 -31.46
C LYS A 227 -0.03 8.30 -32.74
N ALA A 228 1.28 8.52 -32.66
CA ALA A 228 2.19 8.50 -33.80
C ALA A 228 2.32 7.12 -34.42
N LEU A 229 2.59 6.07 -33.63
CA LEU A 229 2.95 4.76 -34.13
C LEU A 229 1.76 3.82 -34.35
N TRP A 230 0.63 4.04 -33.65
CA TRP A 230 -0.54 3.15 -33.76
C TRP A 230 -1.85 3.87 -34.11
N ASN A 231 -1.80 5.18 -34.34
CA ASN A 231 -2.99 6.01 -34.61
C ASN A 231 -4.10 5.81 -33.53
N ARG A 232 -3.70 5.75 -32.25
CA ARG A 232 -4.60 5.52 -31.11
C ARG A 232 -4.59 6.76 -30.20
N ALA A 233 -5.81 7.25 -29.91
CA ALA A 233 -6.01 8.41 -29.03
C ALA A 233 -6.34 8.03 -27.57
N ASP A 234 -6.51 6.74 -27.29
CA ASP A 234 -6.91 6.17 -26.00
C ASP A 234 -5.73 5.65 -25.20
N GLY A 235 -5.88 5.56 -23.91
CA GLY A 235 -4.90 4.92 -23.02
C GLY A 235 -5.27 5.04 -21.55
N VAL A 236 -4.67 4.18 -20.71
CA VAL A 236 -4.82 4.22 -19.25
C VAL A 236 -3.43 4.26 -18.64
N ALA A 237 -3.15 5.31 -17.89
CA ALA A 237 -1.94 5.46 -17.08
C ALA A 237 -2.26 5.19 -15.61
N ILE A 238 -1.59 4.22 -15.03
CA ILE A 238 -1.66 3.94 -13.59
C ILE A 238 -0.52 4.68 -12.91
N ILE A 239 -0.81 5.37 -11.83
CA ILE A 239 0.14 6.27 -11.16
C ILE A 239 0.08 5.97 -9.67
N ALA A 240 1.22 5.65 -9.05
CA ALA A 240 1.28 5.46 -7.61
C ALA A 240 1.15 6.80 -6.87
N GLU A 241 0.28 6.89 -5.86
CA GLU A 241 0.13 8.11 -5.05
C GLU A 241 1.42 8.51 -4.33
N GLY A 242 2.28 7.53 -4.04
CA GLY A 242 3.57 7.73 -3.38
C GLY A 242 4.56 8.63 -4.13
N LEU A 243 4.31 8.92 -5.39
CA LEU A 243 5.06 9.96 -6.12
C LEU A 243 4.99 11.33 -5.40
N LEU A 244 3.84 11.66 -4.79
CA LEU A 244 3.66 12.93 -4.05
C LEU A 244 4.60 13.08 -2.86
N GLU A 245 4.95 11.99 -2.17
CA GLU A 245 5.91 12.04 -1.05
C GLU A 245 7.32 12.44 -1.48
N ARG A 246 7.61 12.30 -2.77
CA ARG A 246 8.92 12.62 -3.35
C ARG A 246 8.93 13.94 -4.13
N VAL A 247 7.74 14.57 -4.30
CA VAL A 247 7.66 15.91 -4.90
C VAL A 247 8.14 16.93 -3.86
N PRO A 248 9.04 17.87 -4.23
CA PRO A 248 9.48 18.93 -3.33
C PRO A 248 8.30 19.76 -2.79
N ALA A 249 8.29 20.03 -1.49
CA ALA A 249 7.21 20.78 -0.85
C ALA A 249 7.00 22.18 -1.47
N GLU A 250 8.09 22.80 -1.94
CA GLU A 250 8.07 24.10 -2.64
C GLU A 250 7.31 24.02 -3.96
N GLU A 251 7.37 22.90 -4.66
CA GLU A 251 6.63 22.66 -5.90
C GLU A 251 5.14 22.47 -5.61
N LEU A 252 4.79 21.66 -4.61
CA LEU A 252 3.41 21.47 -4.18
C LEU A 252 2.77 22.76 -3.66
N SER A 253 3.50 23.58 -2.92
CA SER A 253 2.99 24.84 -2.36
C SER A 253 2.69 25.92 -3.40
N ARG A 254 3.23 25.81 -4.61
CA ARG A 254 2.95 26.74 -5.74
C ARG A 254 1.65 26.40 -6.45
N ILE A 255 1.06 25.22 -6.18
CA ILE A 255 -0.17 24.79 -6.82
C ILE A 255 -1.34 25.42 -6.07
N GLU A 256 -2.16 26.19 -6.79
CA GLU A 256 -3.32 26.87 -6.23
C GLU A 256 -4.32 25.84 -5.61
N GLY A 257 -4.75 26.09 -4.38
CA GLY A 257 -5.69 25.23 -3.66
C GLY A 257 -5.08 24.05 -2.92
N VAL A 258 -3.78 23.80 -3.04
CA VAL A 258 -3.10 22.70 -2.32
C VAL A 258 -2.78 23.13 -0.88
N ARG A 259 -3.29 22.35 0.10
CA ARG A 259 -2.89 22.45 1.52
C ARG A 259 -2.10 21.19 1.89
N ILE A 260 -0.92 21.43 2.45
CA ILE A 260 -0.07 20.32 2.94
C ILE A 260 -0.51 19.97 4.36
N GLU A 261 -1.17 18.83 4.52
CA GLU A 261 -1.59 18.30 5.83
C GLU A 261 -0.85 17.01 6.15
N HIS A 262 -0.61 16.77 7.45
CA HIS A 262 0.04 15.57 7.95
C HIS A 262 -0.89 14.78 8.88
N ASP A 263 -0.77 13.47 8.87
CA ASP A 263 -1.49 12.60 9.80
C ASP A 263 -0.82 12.57 11.19
N SER A 264 -1.40 11.78 12.10
CA SER A 264 -0.90 11.66 13.48
C SER A 264 0.50 11.01 13.58
N TYR A 265 1.01 10.41 12.53
CA TYR A 265 2.35 9.82 12.45
C TYR A 265 3.36 10.72 11.72
N GLY A 266 2.90 11.86 11.19
CA GLY A 266 3.73 12.81 10.44
C GLY A 266 3.84 12.50 8.95
N HIS A 267 3.04 11.59 8.42
CA HIS A 267 2.96 11.31 7.00
C HIS A 267 2.05 12.30 6.30
N LEU A 268 2.40 12.65 5.07
CA LEU A 268 1.58 13.49 4.20
C LEU A 268 0.20 12.83 3.99
N ARG A 269 -0.87 13.61 4.06
CA ARG A 269 -2.22 13.15 3.74
C ARG A 269 -2.43 13.13 2.23
N LEU A 270 -1.78 12.18 1.55
CA LEU A 270 -1.74 12.08 0.09
C LEU A 270 -3.12 12.01 -0.56
N ALA A 271 -4.04 11.28 0.06
CA ALA A 271 -5.40 11.09 -0.47
C ALA A 271 -6.25 12.38 -0.53
N GLU A 272 -5.79 13.45 0.10
CA GLU A 272 -6.46 14.77 0.04
C GLU A 272 -5.89 15.66 -1.07
N LEU A 273 -4.74 15.25 -1.66
CA LEU A 273 -4.15 15.89 -2.83
C LEU A 273 -4.55 15.08 -4.07
N ASP A 274 -5.42 15.63 -4.90
CA ASP A 274 -5.85 14.95 -6.13
C ASP A 274 -4.76 15.01 -7.21
N LEU A 275 -3.73 14.13 -7.07
CA LEU A 275 -2.65 13.99 -8.03
C LEU A 275 -3.16 13.67 -9.43
N ALA A 276 -4.24 12.87 -9.54
CA ALA A 276 -4.80 12.50 -10.83
C ALA A 276 -5.37 13.72 -11.56
N TYR A 277 -6.10 14.58 -10.83
CA TYR A 277 -6.62 15.85 -11.38
C TYR A 277 -5.49 16.82 -11.74
N LEU A 278 -4.48 16.90 -10.89
CA LEU A 278 -3.32 17.79 -11.12
C LEU A 278 -2.58 17.39 -12.41
N LEU A 279 -2.20 16.14 -12.54
CA LEU A 279 -1.49 15.66 -13.74
C LEU A 279 -2.34 15.77 -15.00
N LYS A 280 -3.65 15.48 -14.90
CA LYS A 280 -4.59 15.75 -15.98
C LYS A 280 -4.52 17.20 -16.43
N THR A 281 -4.67 18.15 -15.50
CA THR A 281 -4.71 19.58 -15.82
C THR A 281 -3.41 20.04 -16.47
N LEU A 282 -2.26 19.61 -15.93
CA LEU A 282 -0.95 19.95 -16.49
C LEU A 282 -0.76 19.40 -17.91
N VAL A 283 -1.10 18.13 -18.14
CA VAL A 283 -0.95 17.49 -19.44
C VAL A 283 -1.94 18.09 -20.47
N GLU A 284 -3.21 18.26 -20.10
CA GLU A 284 -4.20 18.90 -20.99
C GLU A 284 -3.76 20.31 -21.40
N HIS A 285 -3.24 21.11 -20.44
CA HIS A 285 -2.70 22.45 -20.72
C HIS A 285 -1.54 22.41 -21.71
N ARG A 286 -0.59 21.46 -21.56
CA ARG A 286 0.53 21.29 -22.49
C ARG A 286 0.08 20.97 -23.91
N PHE A 287 -0.95 20.14 -24.07
CA PHE A 287 -1.51 19.80 -25.38
C PHE A 287 -2.34 20.95 -25.97
N ALA A 288 -3.15 21.63 -25.14
CA ALA A 288 -3.98 22.77 -25.56
C ALA A 288 -3.12 23.96 -26.02
N SER A 289 -2.04 24.27 -25.31
CA SER A 289 -1.12 25.36 -25.66
C SER A 289 -0.47 25.17 -27.05
N ARG A 290 -0.36 23.94 -27.50
CA ARG A 290 0.12 23.58 -28.85
C ARG A 290 -0.99 23.49 -29.90
N GLY A 291 -2.25 23.69 -29.52
CA GLY A 291 -3.39 23.54 -30.43
C GLY A 291 -3.71 22.11 -30.84
N SER A 292 -3.30 21.11 -30.07
CA SER A 292 -3.60 19.69 -30.27
C SER A 292 -4.21 19.06 -28.99
N PRO A 293 -5.41 19.46 -28.60
CA PRO A 293 -5.99 19.07 -27.31
C PRO A 293 -6.15 17.55 -27.19
N VAL A 294 -5.91 17.03 -25.99
CA VAL A 294 -6.15 15.64 -25.60
C VAL A 294 -7.22 15.61 -24.52
N ALA A 295 -8.11 14.61 -24.55
CA ALA A 295 -9.12 14.42 -23.52
C ALA A 295 -8.58 13.44 -22.45
N VAL A 296 -8.48 13.91 -21.21
CA VAL A 296 -8.03 13.10 -20.08
C VAL A 296 -9.10 13.07 -18.99
N VAL A 297 -9.41 11.90 -18.47
CA VAL A 297 -10.25 11.69 -17.29
C VAL A 297 -9.36 11.28 -16.12
N HIS A 298 -9.54 11.93 -14.97
CA HIS A 298 -8.85 11.55 -13.74
C HIS A 298 -9.70 10.59 -12.91
N LYS A 299 -9.04 9.67 -12.20
CA LYS A 299 -9.69 8.70 -11.30
C LYS A 299 -8.72 8.36 -10.17
N ASN A 300 -9.26 8.19 -8.96
CA ASN A 300 -8.51 7.65 -7.82
C ASN A 300 -9.07 6.26 -7.47
N ILE A 301 -8.18 5.31 -7.16
CA ILE A 301 -8.49 3.99 -6.63
C ILE A 301 -7.83 3.88 -5.25
N GLY A 302 -8.64 3.75 -4.21
CA GLY A 302 -8.10 3.81 -2.85
C GLY A 302 -9.05 3.22 -1.79
N TYR A 303 -9.96 4.03 -1.27
CA TYR A 303 -10.80 3.65 -0.14
C TYR A 303 -11.70 2.43 -0.44
N GLU A 304 -12.19 2.29 -1.65
CA GLU A 304 -13.02 1.16 -2.09
C GLU A 304 -12.28 -0.18 -2.02
N VAL A 305 -10.99 -0.22 -2.37
CA VAL A 305 -10.23 -1.49 -2.44
C VAL A 305 -9.82 -2.01 -1.07
N ARG A 306 -9.64 -1.14 -0.06
CA ARG A 306 -9.21 -1.55 1.28
C ARG A 306 -10.33 -2.05 2.19
N SER A 307 -11.59 -1.85 1.79
CA SER A 307 -12.76 -2.29 2.55
C SER A 307 -13.57 -3.38 1.83
N ALA A 308 -13.04 -3.90 0.73
CA ALA A 308 -13.65 -4.98 -0.03
C ALA A 308 -13.74 -6.29 0.78
N ALA A 309 -14.69 -7.13 0.41
CA ALA A 309 -14.72 -8.51 0.88
C ALA A 309 -13.47 -9.26 0.39
N PRO A 310 -12.78 -10.05 1.24
CA PRO A 310 -11.57 -10.73 0.85
C PRO A 310 -11.84 -11.80 -0.22
N ILE A 311 -10.97 -11.87 -1.23
CA ILE A 311 -10.96 -12.97 -2.22
C ILE A 311 -10.44 -14.26 -1.60
N ALA A 312 -10.58 -15.38 -2.32
CA ALA A 312 -10.21 -16.71 -1.83
C ALA A 312 -8.77 -16.78 -1.29
N PHE A 313 -7.82 -16.12 -1.95
CA PHE A 313 -6.43 -16.05 -1.49
C PHE A 313 -6.33 -15.47 -0.07
N ASP A 314 -6.88 -14.27 0.14
CA ASP A 314 -6.83 -13.64 1.45
C ASP A 314 -7.66 -14.39 2.50
N CYS A 315 -8.81 -14.97 2.10
CA CYS A 315 -9.62 -15.81 3.01
C CYS A 315 -8.85 -17.02 3.57
N GLU A 316 -8.04 -17.66 2.76
CA GLU A 316 -7.20 -18.81 3.16
C GLU A 316 -5.97 -18.34 3.93
N TYR A 317 -5.27 -17.34 3.40
CA TYR A 317 -4.03 -16.84 3.96
C TYR A 317 -4.19 -16.31 5.39
N VAL A 318 -5.24 -15.52 5.64
CA VAL A 318 -5.49 -14.94 6.97
C VAL A 318 -5.86 -15.97 8.03
N ARG A 319 -6.40 -17.13 7.64
CA ARG A 319 -6.65 -18.24 8.57
C ARG A 319 -5.33 -18.83 9.09
N SER A 320 -4.36 -19.02 8.20
CA SER A 320 -3.03 -19.47 8.57
C SER A 320 -2.33 -18.48 9.48
N LEU A 321 -2.45 -17.18 9.21
CA LEU A 321 -1.86 -16.13 10.05
C LEU A 321 -2.52 -16.03 11.43
N GLY A 322 -3.86 -16.11 11.50
CA GLY A 322 -4.59 -16.09 12.77
C GLY A 322 -4.28 -17.31 13.64
N TYR A 323 -4.22 -18.49 13.05
CA TYR A 323 -3.75 -19.72 13.71
C TYR A 323 -2.30 -19.54 14.20
N GLY A 324 -1.41 -19.07 13.33
CA GLY A 324 0.01 -18.86 13.64
C GLY A 324 0.24 -17.91 14.81
N ALA A 325 -0.58 -16.86 14.96
CA ALA A 325 -0.47 -15.97 16.12
C ALA A 325 -0.71 -16.72 17.45
N VAL A 326 -1.70 -17.62 17.49
CA VAL A 326 -1.97 -18.44 18.68
C VAL A 326 -0.89 -19.49 18.89
N ASP A 327 -0.43 -20.09 17.80
CA ASP A 327 0.68 -21.07 17.87
C ASP A 327 1.94 -20.43 18.45
N PHE A 328 2.30 -19.20 18.04
CA PHE A 328 3.39 -18.44 18.65
C PHE A 328 3.23 -18.29 20.17
N PHE A 329 2.03 -17.96 20.64
CA PHE A 329 1.78 -17.75 22.07
C PHE A 329 1.91 -19.01 22.90
N LEU A 330 1.44 -20.13 22.38
CA LEU A 330 1.24 -21.38 23.13
C LEU A 330 2.21 -22.50 22.71
N SER A 331 3.15 -22.18 21.81
CA SER A 331 4.16 -23.16 21.35
C SER A 331 5.03 -23.67 22.49
N ALA A 332 5.28 -24.96 22.47
CA ALA A 332 6.26 -25.60 23.33
C ALA A 332 7.72 -25.47 22.81
N ASN A 333 7.92 -24.87 21.62
CA ASN A 333 9.24 -24.68 21.04
C ASN A 333 10.08 -23.71 21.92
N PRO A 334 11.22 -24.17 22.47
CA PRO A 334 12.06 -23.34 23.34
C PRO A 334 12.60 -22.06 22.66
N GLU A 335 12.84 -22.11 21.35
CA GLU A 335 13.35 -20.94 20.63
C GLU A 335 12.27 -19.85 20.52
N LEU A 336 11.02 -20.23 20.24
CA LEU A 336 9.91 -19.29 20.24
C LEU A 336 9.60 -18.75 21.64
N ALA A 337 9.83 -19.55 22.68
CA ALA A 337 9.61 -19.14 24.05
C ALA A 337 10.56 -18.01 24.51
N LYS A 338 11.73 -17.86 23.86
CA LYS A 338 12.71 -16.78 24.12
C LYS A 338 12.25 -15.44 23.56
N LEU A 339 11.36 -15.43 22.55
CA LEU A 339 10.87 -14.21 21.92
C LEU A 339 9.75 -13.59 22.74
N ASN A 340 9.92 -12.33 23.15
CA ASN A 340 8.87 -11.53 23.78
C ASN A 340 7.80 -11.09 22.78
N GLY A 341 8.16 -11.02 21.50
CA GLY A 341 7.26 -10.70 20.41
C GLY A 341 7.84 -11.04 19.05
N ALA A 342 6.95 -11.27 18.09
CA ALA A 342 7.33 -11.60 16.72
C ALA A 342 6.24 -11.17 15.72
N LEU A 343 6.63 -11.07 14.43
CA LEU A 343 5.72 -10.99 13.32
C LEU A 343 5.51 -12.39 12.75
N VAL A 344 4.24 -12.81 12.58
CA VAL A 344 3.91 -14.07 11.94
C VAL A 344 3.79 -13.91 10.43
N CYS A 345 4.40 -14.81 9.68
CA CYS A 345 4.25 -14.90 8.22
C CYS A 345 4.25 -16.36 7.76
N LEU A 346 3.94 -16.56 6.48
CA LEU A 346 3.94 -17.89 5.86
C LEU A 346 4.99 -17.92 4.75
N ILE A 347 6.04 -18.70 4.90
CA ILE A 347 7.12 -18.85 3.93
C ILE A 347 7.14 -20.30 3.45
N ASP A 348 7.04 -20.52 2.15
CA ASP A 348 7.00 -21.85 1.54
C ASP A 348 5.98 -22.78 2.21
N GLY A 349 4.79 -22.24 2.52
CA GLY A 349 3.71 -22.97 3.18
C GLY A 349 3.95 -23.27 4.67
N LYS A 350 5.01 -22.71 5.28
CA LYS A 350 5.35 -22.92 6.70
C LYS A 350 5.20 -21.63 7.48
N LEU A 351 4.61 -21.72 8.67
CA LEU A 351 4.58 -20.62 9.61
C LEU A 351 6.00 -20.27 10.06
N GLN A 352 6.33 -18.98 9.98
CA GLN A 352 7.58 -18.40 10.44
C GLN A 352 7.28 -17.23 11.37
N TYR A 353 8.19 -17.01 12.31
CA TYR A 353 8.06 -15.96 13.32
C TYR A 353 9.34 -15.12 13.29
N LEU A 354 9.20 -13.90 12.78
CA LEU A 354 10.31 -12.97 12.62
C LEU A 354 10.44 -12.13 13.90
N ASP A 355 11.64 -12.09 14.49
CA ASP A 355 11.89 -11.20 15.61
C ASP A 355 11.68 -9.74 15.17
N PHE A 356 11.04 -8.93 16.00
CA PHE A 356 10.87 -7.51 15.72
C PHE A 356 12.19 -6.78 15.51
N ALA A 357 13.26 -7.20 16.16
CA ALA A 357 14.58 -6.61 16.01
C ALA A 357 15.10 -6.69 14.56
N ASP A 358 14.77 -7.79 13.85
CA ASP A 358 15.18 -8.00 12.47
C ASP A 358 14.36 -7.17 11.46
N LEU A 359 13.23 -6.60 11.88
CA LEU A 359 12.32 -5.83 11.04
C LEU A 359 12.55 -4.32 11.14
N LEU A 360 13.31 -3.88 12.12
CA LEU A 360 13.62 -2.47 12.33
C LEU A 360 14.93 -2.09 11.62
N ASP A 361 14.97 -0.85 11.16
CA ASP A 361 16.20 -0.24 10.66
C ASP A 361 17.14 0.09 11.83
N SER A 362 18.35 -0.42 11.78
CA SER A 362 19.32 -0.28 12.88
C SER A 362 19.78 1.16 13.13
N LYS A 363 19.66 2.07 12.15
CA LYS A 363 20.07 3.47 12.25
C LYS A 363 18.95 4.35 12.77
N THR A 364 17.72 4.13 12.27
CA THR A 364 16.57 4.97 12.59
C THR A 364 15.70 4.39 13.70
N GLY A 365 15.83 3.09 13.98
CA GLY A 365 14.99 2.34 14.91
C GLY A 365 13.51 2.20 14.45
N LYS A 366 13.19 2.66 13.25
CA LYS A 366 11.83 2.55 12.67
C LYS A 366 11.69 1.26 11.87
N SER A 367 10.44 0.91 11.55
CA SER A 367 10.13 -0.17 10.61
C SER A 367 10.81 0.07 9.25
N ARG A 368 11.44 -0.97 8.70
CA ARG A 368 11.92 -0.92 7.32
C ARG A 368 10.73 -0.98 6.37
N VAL A 369 10.78 -0.20 5.29
CA VAL A 369 9.77 -0.22 4.24
C VAL A 369 10.28 -1.07 3.08
N ARG A 370 9.45 -2.00 2.60
CA ARG A 370 9.72 -2.80 1.40
C ARG A 370 9.25 -2.02 0.17
N LEU A 371 10.21 -1.58 -0.65
CA LEU A 371 9.95 -0.90 -1.91
C LEU A 371 9.98 -1.90 -3.08
N VAL A 372 9.42 -1.48 -4.22
CA VAL A 372 9.55 -2.22 -5.47
C VAL A 372 11.00 -2.19 -5.92
N ASP A 373 11.58 -3.37 -6.13
CA ASP A 373 12.91 -3.48 -6.74
C ASP A 373 12.78 -3.46 -8.27
N VAL A 374 13.13 -2.32 -8.87
CA VAL A 374 13.04 -2.10 -10.32
C VAL A 374 14.03 -2.97 -11.11
N GLN A 375 14.99 -3.62 -10.44
CA GLN A 375 15.91 -4.56 -11.09
C GLN A 375 15.36 -5.98 -11.17
N LYS A 376 14.32 -6.29 -10.40
CA LYS A 376 13.70 -7.63 -10.41
C LYS A 376 12.84 -7.87 -11.66
N PRO A 377 12.69 -9.15 -12.08
CA PRO A 377 11.83 -9.54 -13.19
C PRO A 377 10.39 -9.04 -13.07
N ALA A 378 9.88 -8.92 -11.83
CA ALA A 378 8.51 -8.45 -11.58
C ALA A 378 8.26 -7.06 -12.19
N TYR A 379 9.21 -6.12 -12.02
CA TYR A 379 9.14 -4.80 -12.63
C TYR A 379 9.55 -4.83 -14.12
N LYS A 380 10.67 -5.48 -14.47
CA LYS A 380 11.17 -5.51 -15.85
C LYS A 380 10.13 -6.02 -16.84
N VAL A 381 9.43 -7.11 -16.50
CA VAL A 381 8.33 -7.63 -17.32
C VAL A 381 7.20 -6.61 -17.45
N ALA A 382 6.82 -5.92 -16.36
CA ALA A 382 5.78 -4.90 -16.45
C ALA A 382 6.23 -3.75 -17.37
N ARG A 383 7.50 -3.30 -17.24
CA ARG A 383 8.08 -2.19 -18.00
C ARG A 383 8.15 -2.49 -19.51
N GLU A 384 8.42 -3.72 -19.87
CA GLU A 384 8.51 -4.17 -21.28
C GLU A 384 7.20 -3.99 -22.05
N TYR A 385 6.06 -4.17 -21.38
CA TYR A 385 4.74 -4.03 -22.00
C TYR A 385 4.16 -2.62 -21.92
N MET A 386 4.84 -1.68 -21.26
CA MET A 386 4.38 -0.29 -21.18
C MET A 386 4.69 0.46 -22.47
N ILE A 387 3.78 1.35 -22.85
CA ILE A 387 4.02 2.29 -23.94
C ILE A 387 4.69 3.54 -23.35
N ARG A 388 6.00 3.61 -23.52
CA ARG A 388 6.84 4.76 -23.14
C ARG A 388 7.81 5.07 -24.28
N LEU A 389 8.34 6.29 -24.29
CA LEU A 389 9.44 6.61 -25.21
C LEU A 389 10.67 5.80 -24.82
N GLU A 390 11.29 5.17 -25.81
CA GLU A 390 12.50 4.38 -25.69
C GLU A 390 13.63 5.03 -26.50
N LYS A 391 14.86 4.63 -26.23
CA LYS A 391 16.03 5.14 -26.92
C LYS A 391 15.93 4.96 -28.45
N GLU A 392 15.45 3.80 -28.84
CA GLU A 392 15.24 3.47 -30.26
C GLU A 392 14.23 4.40 -30.95
N ASP A 393 13.20 4.88 -30.26
CA ASP A 393 12.22 5.82 -30.80
C ASP A 393 12.83 7.18 -31.16
N LEU A 394 13.91 7.55 -30.43
CA LEU A 394 14.64 8.80 -30.65
C LEU A 394 15.84 8.64 -31.59
N GLU A 395 16.31 7.42 -31.84
CA GLU A 395 17.44 7.12 -32.74
C GLU A 395 16.98 6.73 -34.16
N ASP A 396 15.82 6.10 -34.28
CA ASP A 396 15.21 5.75 -35.60
C ASP A 396 14.61 7.01 -36.23
N ALA A 397 15.10 7.37 -37.40
CA ALA A 397 14.72 8.61 -38.11
C ALA A 397 13.25 8.62 -38.54
N GLU A 398 12.67 7.47 -38.90
CA GLU A 398 11.26 7.35 -39.31
C GLU A 398 10.34 7.51 -38.12
N LYS A 399 10.58 6.77 -37.02
CA LYS A 399 9.81 6.88 -35.78
C LYS A 399 9.90 8.30 -35.22
N LEU A 400 11.09 8.87 -35.14
CA LEU A 400 11.29 10.23 -34.64
C LEU A 400 10.56 11.27 -35.50
N GLY A 401 10.53 11.09 -36.81
CA GLY A 401 9.74 11.93 -37.73
C GLY A 401 8.24 11.88 -37.41
N LEU A 402 7.67 10.67 -37.25
CA LEU A 402 6.26 10.47 -36.87
C LEU A 402 5.94 11.07 -35.52
N LEU A 403 6.83 10.92 -34.53
CA LEU A 403 6.67 11.49 -33.20
C LEU A 403 6.68 13.02 -33.22
N ALA A 404 7.59 13.63 -33.98
CA ALA A 404 7.68 15.07 -34.16
C ALA A 404 6.43 15.62 -34.88
N GLU A 405 5.92 14.90 -35.88
CA GLU A 405 4.66 15.24 -36.55
C GLU A 405 3.49 15.20 -35.59
N ALA A 406 3.36 14.14 -34.78
CA ALA A 406 2.31 14.00 -33.75
C ALA A 406 2.36 15.09 -32.69
N ALA A 407 3.55 15.60 -32.36
CA ALA A 407 3.77 16.72 -31.44
C ALA A 407 3.54 18.09 -32.08
N SER A 408 3.47 18.17 -33.41
CA SER A 408 3.23 19.41 -34.14
C SER A 408 1.76 19.81 -34.10
N SER A 409 1.49 21.10 -34.31
CA SER A 409 0.15 21.67 -34.43
C SER A 409 0.10 22.64 -35.62
N GLN A 410 -1.11 23.16 -35.89
CA GLN A 410 -1.28 24.20 -36.93
C GLN A 410 -0.44 25.46 -36.69
N ASN A 411 -0.19 25.78 -35.39
CA ASN A 411 0.48 27.01 -35.00
C ASN A 411 1.95 26.80 -34.63
N GLN A 412 2.39 25.57 -34.36
CA GLN A 412 3.74 25.25 -33.93
C GLN A 412 4.23 23.93 -34.52
N ARG A 413 5.20 24.03 -35.41
CA ARG A 413 5.88 22.85 -35.92
C ARG A 413 6.94 22.38 -34.95
N CYS A 414 6.95 21.09 -34.60
CA CYS A 414 7.99 20.42 -33.86
C CYS A 414 8.93 19.70 -34.83
N THR A 415 10.20 20.03 -34.82
CA THR A 415 11.18 19.30 -35.66
C THR A 415 11.61 17.99 -34.93
N PRO A 416 12.17 17.00 -35.65
CA PRO A 416 12.74 15.82 -35.01
C PRO A 416 13.81 16.16 -33.96
N GLU A 417 14.61 17.17 -34.22
CA GLU A 417 15.65 17.66 -33.32
C GLU A 417 15.03 18.26 -32.05
N ASP A 418 13.96 19.07 -32.16
CA ASP A 418 13.23 19.64 -31.02
C ASP A 418 12.60 18.54 -30.16
N PHE A 419 11.96 17.56 -30.81
CA PHE A 419 11.37 16.42 -30.13
C PHE A 419 12.41 15.62 -29.34
N ARG A 420 13.51 15.28 -30.02
CA ARG A 420 14.63 14.56 -29.38
C ARG A 420 15.21 15.37 -28.20
N ALA A 421 15.48 16.65 -28.38
CA ALA A 421 16.04 17.50 -27.33
C ALA A 421 15.15 17.53 -26.10
N ARG A 422 13.82 17.61 -26.30
CA ARG A 422 12.83 17.67 -25.23
C ARG A 422 12.74 16.37 -24.43
N PHE A 423 12.70 15.22 -25.09
CA PHE A 423 12.42 13.94 -24.44
C PHE A 423 13.65 13.06 -24.20
N LEU A 424 14.84 13.51 -24.59
CA LEU A 424 16.08 12.73 -24.44
C LEU A 424 16.36 12.32 -23.00
N HIS A 425 15.96 13.12 -22.03
CA HIS A 425 16.15 12.84 -20.60
C HIS A 425 15.35 11.62 -20.11
N LEU A 426 14.24 11.26 -20.76
CA LEU A 426 13.42 10.10 -20.41
C LEU A 426 14.06 8.75 -20.75
N VAL A 427 15.04 8.75 -21.67
CA VAL A 427 15.68 7.52 -22.18
C VAL A 427 17.16 7.43 -21.83
N LYS A 428 17.68 8.38 -21.08
CA LYS A 428 19.02 8.36 -20.47
C LYS A 428 18.95 7.62 -19.14
N GLY A 429 18.94 6.28 -19.16
CA GLY A 429 18.97 5.42 -17.98
C GLY A 429 19.95 4.29 -18.15
#